data_4b766b835097cd6da9dd70f754443906
#
_entry.id   4b766b835097cd6da9dd70f754443906
#
_cell.length_a   1.000
_cell.length_b   1.000
_cell.length_c   1.000
_cell.angle_alpha   90.00
_cell.angle_beta   90.00
_cell.angle_gamma   90.00
#
_symmetry.space_group_name_H-M   'P 1'
#
loop_
_entity.id
_entity.type
_entity.pdbx_description
1 polymer ?
#
loop_
_entity_poly.entity_id
_entity_poly.type
_entity_poly.pdbx_seq_one_letter_code
_entity_poly.pdbx_strand_id
1 'polypeptide(L)'
;MSKTFVSKNLLLSVTLSITLTSSFGLPVSGKASEDIAFSASGLHVRTLAASCAACHGSNGNALAGNAVLAGMNQTYFISQMLAFKNGDRPATVMHRHAKGLQVDEINGLAAYFSAQKKVPAISPATQRLKANHD
;
A
#
# COMPACT_ATOMS: atom_id res chain seq x y z
N MET A 1 71.97 1.48 -39.33
CA MET A 1 72.82 0.63 -38.45
C MET A 1 71.85 0.00 -37.46
N SER A 2 71.36 -1.23 -37.80
CA SER A 2 71.82 -2.48 -37.15
C SER A 2 71.45 -2.49 -35.67
N LYS A 3 70.59 -3.38 -35.12
CA LYS A 3 70.65 -4.85 -35.20
C LYS A 3 69.31 -5.42 -34.68
N THR A 4 68.80 -6.38 -35.41
CA THR A 4 67.91 -7.46 -35.03
C THR A 4 68.40 -8.19 -33.78
N PHE A 5 67.48 -8.48 -32.85
CA PHE A 5 67.69 -9.60 -31.92
C PHE A 5 66.43 -10.45 -31.86
N VAL A 6 66.49 -11.53 -32.58
CA VAL A 6 65.57 -12.65 -32.51
C VAL A 6 65.99 -13.48 -31.30
N SER A 7 65.11 -13.68 -30.34
CA SER A 7 65.30 -14.76 -29.38
C SER A 7 64.09 -15.69 -29.44
N LYS A 8 64.40 -16.87 -29.89
CA LYS A 8 63.60 -18.08 -29.95
C LYS A 8 63.34 -18.62 -28.52
N ASN A 9 62.25 -19.34 -28.44
CA ASN A 9 61.95 -20.42 -27.51
C ASN A 9 61.38 -20.03 -26.17
N LEU A 10 60.09 -20.33 -25.93
CA LEU A 10 59.79 -21.60 -25.29
C LEU A 10 58.27 -21.87 -25.35
N LEU A 11 57.90 -22.89 -26.06
CA LEU A 11 56.58 -23.50 -26.03
C LEU A 11 56.37 -24.09 -24.64
N LEU A 12 55.53 -23.49 -23.85
CA LEU A 12 54.97 -24.16 -22.70
C LEU A 12 53.44 -24.21 -22.89
N SER A 13 53.01 -25.35 -23.38
CA SER A 13 51.63 -25.77 -23.51
C SER A 13 51.05 -25.93 -22.11
N VAL A 14 50.35 -24.91 -21.61
CA VAL A 14 49.51 -25.05 -20.43
C VAL A 14 48.08 -25.31 -20.91
N THR A 15 47.75 -26.58 -20.98
CA THR A 15 46.36 -27.02 -21.15
C THR A 15 45.59 -26.70 -19.87
N LEU A 16 44.99 -25.52 -19.84
CA LEU A 16 44.07 -25.16 -18.78
C LEU A 16 42.72 -25.86 -19.03
N SER A 17 42.53 -26.98 -18.36
CA SER A 17 41.27 -27.69 -18.29
C SER A 17 40.26 -26.81 -17.57
N ILE A 18 39.41 -26.11 -18.33
CA ILE A 18 38.26 -25.40 -17.79
C ILE A 18 37.20 -26.46 -17.49
N THR A 19 37.14 -26.89 -16.23
CA THR A 19 36.01 -27.64 -15.71
C THR A 19 34.81 -26.72 -15.67
N LEU A 20 33.89 -26.92 -16.62
CA LEU A 20 32.60 -26.26 -16.67
C LEU A 20 31.75 -26.80 -15.51
N THR A 21 31.82 -26.14 -14.35
CA THR A 21 30.87 -26.38 -13.27
C THR A 21 29.53 -25.81 -13.71
N SER A 22 28.68 -26.69 -14.22
CA SER A 22 27.25 -26.38 -14.40
C SER A 22 26.69 -26.00 -13.06
N SER A 23 26.65 -24.70 -12.77
CA SER A 23 25.82 -24.16 -11.71
C SER A 23 24.36 -24.44 -12.08
N PHE A 24 23.83 -25.47 -11.45
CA PHE A 24 22.39 -25.71 -11.43
C PHE A 24 21.74 -24.50 -10.75
N GLY A 25 21.42 -23.49 -11.55
CA GLY A 25 20.59 -22.38 -11.12
C GLY A 25 19.22 -22.94 -10.81
N LEU A 26 18.93 -23.13 -9.52
CA LEU A 26 17.56 -23.37 -9.07
C LEU A 26 16.72 -22.19 -9.52
N PRO A 27 15.58 -22.40 -10.18
CA PRO A 27 14.67 -21.31 -10.47
C PRO A 27 14.21 -20.73 -9.13
N VAL A 28 14.67 -19.54 -8.80
CA VAL A 28 14.08 -18.75 -7.72
C VAL A 28 12.66 -18.47 -8.15
N SER A 29 11.75 -19.23 -7.58
CA SER A 29 10.33 -19.13 -7.84
C SER A 29 9.87 -17.71 -7.51
N GLY A 30 9.40 -16.96 -8.51
CA GLY A 30 9.03 -15.55 -8.40
C GLY A 30 7.85 -15.25 -7.45
N LYS A 31 7.34 -16.28 -6.77
CA LYS A 31 6.23 -16.18 -5.84
C LYS A 31 6.52 -15.34 -4.60
N ALA A 32 7.74 -15.42 -4.06
CA ALA A 32 8.11 -14.69 -2.85
C ALA A 32 8.11 -13.15 -3.07
N SER A 33 8.43 -12.68 -4.26
CA SER A 33 8.43 -11.24 -4.58
C SER A 33 7.01 -10.68 -4.71
N GLU A 34 6.08 -11.46 -5.26
CA GLU A 34 4.67 -11.07 -5.38
C GLU A 34 3.99 -11.05 -4.00
N ASP A 35 4.28 -12.04 -3.15
CA ASP A 35 3.73 -12.11 -1.79
C ASP A 35 4.21 -10.93 -0.92
N ILE A 36 5.46 -10.51 -1.04
CA ILE A 36 6.02 -9.36 -0.31
C ILE A 36 5.39 -8.06 -0.83
N ALA A 37 5.26 -7.88 -2.13
CA ALA A 37 4.64 -6.70 -2.73
C ALA A 37 3.16 -6.59 -2.35
N PHE A 38 2.42 -7.70 -2.37
CA PHE A 38 1.03 -7.77 -1.94
C PHE A 38 0.87 -7.44 -0.45
N SER A 39 1.74 -7.97 0.40
CA SER A 39 1.75 -7.68 1.85
C SER A 39 2.09 -6.22 2.15
N ALA A 40 3.07 -5.64 1.45
CA ALA A 40 3.45 -4.23 1.59
C ALA A 40 2.33 -3.30 1.13
N SER A 41 1.66 -3.60 0.02
CA SER A 41 0.49 -2.86 -0.47
C SER A 41 -0.67 -2.91 0.53
N GLY A 42 -0.94 -4.08 1.11
CA GLY A 42 -1.96 -4.24 2.14
C GLY A 42 -1.66 -3.45 3.42
N LEU A 43 -0.40 -3.38 3.84
CA LEU A 43 0.02 -2.58 4.99
C LEU A 43 -0.12 -1.08 4.69
N HIS A 44 0.27 -0.64 3.50
CA HIS A 44 0.14 0.75 3.06
C HIS A 44 -1.33 1.21 3.11
N VAL A 45 -2.23 0.43 2.53
CA VAL A 45 -3.67 0.74 2.56
C VAL A 45 -4.22 0.81 3.99
N ARG A 46 -3.81 -0.08 4.89
CA ARG A 46 -4.22 -0.02 6.30
C ARG A 46 -3.71 1.24 6.99
N THR A 47 -2.51 1.67 6.68
CA THR A 47 -1.92 2.90 7.21
C THR A 47 -2.73 4.12 6.73
N LEU A 48 -3.08 4.16 5.45
CA LEU A 48 -3.95 5.20 4.92
C LEU A 48 -5.34 5.18 5.57
N ALA A 49 -5.94 3.99 5.72
CA ALA A 49 -7.24 3.84 6.37
C ALA A 49 -7.22 4.28 7.84
N ALA A 50 -6.09 4.11 8.54
CA ALA A 50 -5.94 4.60 9.90
C ALA A 50 -6.01 6.13 9.98
N SER A 51 -5.50 6.85 8.99
CA SER A 51 -5.66 8.31 8.93
C SER A 51 -7.11 8.76 8.74
N CYS A 52 -7.90 7.97 8.01
CA CYS A 52 -9.32 8.23 7.82
C CYS A 52 -10.13 8.03 9.11
N ALA A 53 -9.66 7.14 10.00
CA ALA A 53 -10.34 6.81 11.25
C ALA A 53 -10.48 8.00 12.21
N ALA A 54 -9.63 9.01 12.12
CA ALA A 54 -9.70 10.22 12.95
C ALA A 54 -11.07 10.92 12.85
N CYS A 55 -11.69 10.88 11.66
CA CYS A 55 -13.00 11.49 11.43
C CYS A 55 -14.09 10.44 11.18
N HIS A 56 -13.74 9.33 10.48
CA HIS A 56 -14.69 8.32 10.06
C HIS A 56 -14.79 7.13 11.02
N GLY A 57 -14.12 7.19 12.17
CA GLY A 57 -14.15 6.16 13.19
C GLY A 57 -13.35 4.91 12.82
N SER A 58 -13.09 4.06 13.81
CA SER A 58 -12.35 2.83 13.63
C SER A 58 -12.99 1.96 12.54
N ASN A 59 -12.17 1.52 11.60
CA ASN A 59 -12.63 0.74 10.44
C ASN A 59 -13.77 1.41 9.64
N GLY A 60 -13.85 2.74 9.69
CA GLY A 60 -14.88 3.50 8.98
C GLY A 60 -16.25 3.50 9.63
N ASN A 61 -16.35 3.15 10.91
CA ASN A 61 -17.58 3.19 11.70
C ASN A 61 -17.70 4.53 12.43
N ALA A 62 -18.08 5.59 11.72
CA ALA A 62 -18.28 6.91 12.29
C ALA A 62 -19.42 6.90 13.33
N LEU A 63 -19.20 7.60 14.45
CA LEU A 63 -20.19 7.66 15.53
C LEU A 63 -21.28 8.69 15.28
N ALA A 64 -20.94 9.87 14.75
CA ALA A 64 -21.89 10.94 14.46
C ALA A 64 -21.33 11.95 13.45
N GLY A 65 -22.19 12.56 12.64
CA GLY A 65 -21.87 13.70 11.76
C GLY A 65 -21.04 13.39 10.51
N ASN A 66 -20.23 12.35 10.54
CA ASN A 66 -19.40 11.94 9.42
C ASN A 66 -19.98 10.71 8.70
N ALA A 67 -19.63 10.55 7.43
CA ALA A 67 -20.07 9.40 6.65
C ALA A 67 -19.50 8.09 7.21
N VAL A 68 -20.33 7.07 7.34
CA VAL A 68 -19.89 5.70 7.66
C VAL A 68 -19.30 5.09 6.40
N LEU A 69 -18.01 4.69 6.45
CA LEU A 69 -17.30 4.07 5.35
C LEU A 69 -17.39 2.54 5.40
N ALA A 70 -17.57 1.95 6.59
CA ALA A 70 -17.67 0.51 6.77
C ALA A 70 -18.82 -0.06 5.94
N GLY A 71 -18.52 -1.11 5.15
CA GLY A 71 -19.49 -1.76 4.25
C GLY A 71 -19.98 -0.88 3.10
N MET A 72 -19.29 0.21 2.79
CA MET A 72 -19.63 1.08 1.66
C MET A 72 -19.34 0.36 0.33
N ASN A 73 -20.24 0.52 -0.65
CA ASN A 73 -20.00 -0.01 -1.99
C ASN A 73 -18.72 0.60 -2.59
N GLN A 74 -17.84 -0.24 -3.15
CA GLN A 74 -16.54 0.19 -3.68
C GLN A 74 -16.68 1.25 -4.78
N THR A 75 -17.55 1.00 -5.76
CA THR A 75 -17.75 1.92 -6.89
C THR A 75 -18.23 3.28 -6.40
N TYR A 76 -19.15 3.28 -5.42
CA TYR A 76 -19.63 4.52 -4.81
C TYR A 76 -18.51 5.26 -4.06
N PHE A 77 -17.71 4.54 -3.24
CA PHE A 77 -16.56 5.13 -2.55
C PHE A 77 -15.58 5.79 -3.55
N ILE A 78 -15.20 5.06 -4.60
CA ILE A 78 -14.28 5.55 -5.63
C ILE A 78 -14.83 6.80 -6.30
N SER A 79 -16.09 6.79 -6.72
CA SER A 79 -16.72 7.94 -7.38
C SER A 79 -16.73 9.18 -6.48
N GLN A 80 -17.02 9.00 -5.19
CA GLN A 80 -17.03 10.12 -4.24
C GLN A 80 -15.62 10.67 -4.01
N MET A 81 -14.62 9.79 -3.86
CA MET A 81 -13.23 10.22 -3.65
C MET A 81 -12.66 10.91 -4.89
N LEU A 82 -12.96 10.44 -6.08
CA LEU A 82 -12.56 11.10 -7.33
C LEU A 82 -13.25 12.46 -7.48
N ALA A 83 -14.52 12.58 -7.16
CA ALA A 83 -15.25 13.85 -7.18
C ALA A 83 -14.63 14.88 -6.21
N PHE A 84 -14.22 14.46 -5.01
CA PHE A 84 -13.47 15.32 -4.09
C PHE A 84 -12.09 15.69 -4.63
N LYS A 85 -11.37 14.71 -5.23
CA LYS A 85 -10.03 14.90 -5.77
C LYS A 85 -10.03 15.92 -6.92
N ASN A 86 -11.03 15.84 -7.79
CA ASN A 86 -11.17 16.72 -8.94
C ASN A 86 -11.78 18.10 -8.60
N GLY A 87 -12.42 18.21 -7.43
CA GLY A 87 -13.14 19.42 -7.03
C GLY A 87 -14.61 19.47 -7.48
N ASP A 88 -15.12 18.38 -8.06
CA ASP A 88 -16.50 18.28 -8.53
C ASP A 88 -17.51 18.20 -7.40
N ARG A 89 -17.03 17.85 -6.19
CA ARG A 89 -17.85 17.75 -4.99
C ARG A 89 -17.36 18.73 -3.92
N PRO A 90 -18.21 19.67 -3.44
CA PRO A 90 -17.88 20.56 -2.35
C PRO A 90 -17.59 19.80 -1.04
N ALA A 91 -16.56 20.23 -0.31
CA ALA A 91 -16.21 19.68 0.99
C ALA A 91 -15.37 20.68 1.79
N THR A 92 -15.38 20.56 3.12
CA THR A 92 -14.53 21.37 4.00
C THR A 92 -13.10 20.85 4.03
N VAL A 93 -12.92 19.51 4.14
CA VAL A 93 -11.60 18.88 4.29
C VAL A 93 -11.33 17.76 3.27
N MET A 94 -12.39 17.02 2.82
CA MET A 94 -12.23 15.82 2.02
C MET A 94 -11.53 16.08 0.67
N HIS A 95 -11.72 17.25 0.07
CA HIS A 95 -11.01 17.61 -1.15
C HIS A 95 -9.48 17.66 -0.96
N ARG A 96 -8.99 18.04 0.23
CA ARG A 96 -7.55 18.05 0.54
C ARG A 96 -7.01 16.64 0.74
N HIS A 97 -7.74 15.81 1.49
CA HIS A 97 -7.37 14.39 1.67
C HIS A 97 -7.34 13.64 0.34
N ALA A 98 -8.39 13.78 -0.46
CA ALA A 98 -8.50 13.09 -1.74
C ALA A 98 -7.43 13.53 -2.75
N LYS A 99 -7.02 14.81 -2.77
CA LYS A 99 -5.95 15.31 -3.65
C LYS A 99 -4.61 14.65 -3.37
N GLY A 100 -4.32 14.30 -2.11
CA GLY A 100 -3.08 13.65 -1.71
C GLY A 100 -2.98 12.17 -2.11
N LEU A 101 -4.10 11.52 -2.40
CA LEU A 101 -4.13 10.09 -2.72
C LEU A 101 -3.91 9.82 -4.21
N GLN A 102 -3.21 8.73 -4.51
CA GLN A 102 -3.17 8.17 -5.85
C GLN A 102 -4.45 7.37 -6.15
N VAL A 103 -4.73 7.11 -7.43
CA VAL A 103 -5.96 6.41 -7.82
C VAL A 103 -5.98 4.96 -7.32
N ASP A 104 -4.82 4.30 -7.31
CA ASP A 104 -4.65 2.95 -6.77
C ASP A 104 -4.84 2.91 -5.25
N GLU A 105 -4.43 3.95 -4.53
CA GLU A 105 -4.70 4.11 -3.10
C GLU A 105 -6.20 4.27 -2.82
N ILE A 106 -6.90 5.05 -3.64
CA ILE A 106 -8.36 5.20 -3.55
C ILE A 106 -9.05 3.84 -3.79
N ASN A 107 -8.59 3.07 -4.77
CA ASN A 107 -9.11 1.73 -5.05
C ASN A 107 -8.83 0.77 -3.88
N GLY A 108 -7.63 0.81 -3.32
CA GLY A 108 -7.26 0.02 -2.15
C GLY A 108 -8.11 0.37 -0.93
N LEU A 109 -8.33 1.66 -0.65
CA LEU A 109 -9.20 2.12 0.42
C LEU A 109 -10.66 1.71 0.22
N ALA A 110 -11.15 1.74 -1.03
CA ALA A 110 -12.50 1.27 -1.37
C ALA A 110 -12.67 -0.22 -1.04
N ALA A 111 -11.70 -1.04 -1.43
CA ALA A 111 -11.68 -2.47 -1.10
C ALA A 111 -11.60 -2.70 0.41
N TYR A 112 -10.75 -1.94 1.12
CA TYR A 112 -10.60 -2.04 2.56
C TYR A 112 -11.93 -1.72 3.29
N PHE A 113 -12.53 -0.56 3.01
CA PHE A 113 -13.74 -0.14 3.72
C PHE A 113 -14.98 -0.95 3.35
N SER A 114 -15.09 -1.44 2.11
CA SER A 114 -16.19 -2.32 1.72
C SER A 114 -16.20 -3.64 2.47
N ALA A 115 -15.01 -4.14 2.85
CA ALA A 115 -14.86 -5.37 3.62
C ALA A 115 -15.09 -5.18 5.13
N GLN A 116 -15.18 -3.94 5.61
CA GLN A 116 -15.39 -3.69 7.03
C GLN A 116 -16.84 -3.95 7.43
N LYS A 117 -17.01 -4.57 8.61
CA LYS A 117 -18.34 -4.78 9.19
C LYS A 117 -18.90 -3.47 9.72
N LYS A 118 -20.12 -3.14 9.29
CA LYS A 118 -20.87 -2.02 9.83
C LYS A 118 -21.31 -2.35 11.26
N VAL A 119 -20.96 -1.49 12.21
CA VAL A 119 -21.38 -1.61 13.61
C VAL A 119 -22.56 -0.67 13.82
N PRO A 120 -23.67 -1.13 14.40
CA PRO A 120 -24.78 -0.25 14.79
C PRO A 120 -24.26 0.85 15.71
N ALA A 121 -24.66 2.10 15.47
CA ALA A 121 -24.33 3.19 16.36
C ALA A 121 -24.98 2.91 17.73
N ILE A 122 -24.16 2.64 18.74
CA ILE A 122 -24.62 2.57 20.12
C ILE A 122 -24.73 4.03 20.56
N SER A 123 -25.94 4.56 20.60
CA SER A 123 -26.19 5.85 21.27
C SER A 123 -25.92 5.62 22.76
N PRO A 124 -24.93 6.28 23.37
CA PRO A 124 -24.75 6.17 24.81
C PRO A 124 -26.05 6.66 25.48
N ALA A 125 -26.53 5.88 26.45
CA ALA A 125 -27.65 6.31 27.26
C ALA A 125 -27.35 7.70 27.82
N THR A 126 -28.32 8.63 27.73
CA THR A 126 -28.17 9.97 28.24
C THR A 126 -27.81 9.89 29.72
N GLN A 127 -26.53 10.16 30.04
CA GLN A 127 -26.11 10.33 31.42
C GLN A 127 -26.75 11.63 31.94
N ARG A 128 -27.78 11.50 32.75
CA ARG A 128 -28.27 12.63 33.56
C ARG A 128 -27.18 12.87 34.62
N LEU A 129 -26.37 13.88 34.39
CA LEU A 129 -25.54 14.41 35.45
C LEU A 129 -26.51 14.96 36.50
N LYS A 130 -26.63 14.30 37.65
CA LYS A 130 -27.24 14.88 38.82
C LYS A 130 -26.31 16.01 39.26
N ALA A 131 -26.69 17.24 38.95
CA ALA A 131 -26.07 18.39 39.58
C ALA A 131 -26.47 18.33 41.06
N ASN A 132 -25.55 17.87 41.90
CA ASN A 132 -25.66 18.05 43.34
C ASN A 132 -25.33 19.51 43.59
N HIS A 133 -26.39 20.33 43.71
CA HIS A 133 -26.30 21.66 44.27
C HIS A 133 -26.50 21.48 45.78
N ASP A 134 -25.42 21.38 46.54
CA ASP A 134 -25.41 21.67 47.97
C ASP A 134 -25.21 23.17 48.18
#